data_e592ae50c159b362c696e888bcff9974
#
_entry.id   e592ae50c159b362c696e888bcff9974
#
_cell.length_a   1.000
_cell.length_b   1.000
_cell.length_c   1.000
_cell.angle_alpha   90.00
_cell.angle_beta   90.00
_cell.angle_gamma   90.00
#
_symmetry.space_group_name_H-M   'P 1'
#
loop_
_entity.id
_entity.type
_entity.pdbx_description
1 polymer ?
#
loop_
_entity_poly.entity_id
_entity_poly.type
_entity_poly.pdbx_seq_one_letter_code
_entity_poly.pdbx_strand_id
1 'polypeptide(L)'
;MRILLTGSSGWLGRFLAPRLRRDRHEVFGLDVAPGADTAIIGSVADRRLVDRVFAERGIEAVIHAGALHKPDIARYPKQAFLDVNVAGTLNLLEAAARRASAASSSPRQLR
;
A
#
# COMPACT_ATOMS: atom_id res chain seq x y z
N MET A 1 -3.29 7.83 12.23
CA MET A 1 -2.22 7.74 11.22
C MET A 1 -2.81 7.71 9.81
N ARG A 2 -2.00 8.10 8.85
CA ARG A 2 -2.36 8.00 7.43
C ARG A 2 -1.79 6.70 6.88
N ILE A 3 -2.65 5.75 6.61
CA ILE A 3 -2.28 4.37 6.29
C ILE A 3 -2.59 4.07 4.82
N LEU A 4 -1.61 3.57 4.09
CA LEU A 4 -1.84 2.97 2.78
C LEU A 4 -2.16 1.48 3.00
N LEU A 5 -3.35 1.08 2.56
CA LEU A 5 -3.79 -0.31 2.61
C LEU A 5 -3.81 -0.86 1.20
N THR A 6 -2.85 -1.69 0.85
CA THR A 6 -2.84 -2.39 -0.43
C THR A 6 -3.74 -3.61 -0.37
N GLY A 7 -4.32 -4.00 -1.50
CA GLY A 7 -5.27 -5.10 -1.52
C GLY A 7 -6.59 -4.77 -0.87
N SER A 8 -6.98 -3.49 -0.91
CA SER A 8 -8.17 -2.98 -0.23
C SER A 8 -9.48 -3.57 -0.72
N SER A 9 -9.52 -4.08 -1.95
CA SER A 9 -10.70 -4.74 -2.52
C SER A 9 -10.75 -6.24 -2.24
N GLY A 10 -9.69 -6.82 -1.69
CA GLY A 10 -9.64 -8.22 -1.27
C GLY A 10 -10.35 -8.45 0.06
N TRP A 11 -10.53 -9.73 0.43
CA TRP A 11 -11.26 -10.06 1.66
C TRP A 11 -10.60 -9.51 2.92
N LEU A 12 -9.26 -9.56 3.00
CA LEU A 12 -8.52 -9.06 4.15
C LEU A 12 -8.58 -7.53 4.20
N GLY A 13 -8.37 -6.87 3.06
CA GLY A 13 -8.44 -5.41 2.97
C GLY A 13 -9.81 -4.88 3.34
N ARG A 14 -10.87 -5.50 2.84
CA ARG A 14 -12.24 -5.11 3.17
C ARG A 14 -12.57 -5.32 4.65
N PHE A 15 -11.95 -6.32 5.26
CA PHE A 15 -12.10 -6.57 6.69
C PHE A 15 -11.36 -5.52 7.53
N LEU A 16 -10.13 -5.18 7.12
CA LEU A 16 -9.26 -4.27 7.87
C LEU A 16 -9.68 -2.80 7.77
N ALA A 17 -10.10 -2.34 6.59
CA ALA A 17 -10.36 -0.92 6.36
C ALA A 17 -11.37 -0.31 7.36
N PRO A 18 -12.55 -0.91 7.60
CA PRO A 18 -13.48 -0.35 8.58
C PRO A 18 -12.91 -0.33 9.99
N ARG A 19 -12.12 -1.33 10.36
CA ARG A 19 -11.51 -1.41 11.70
C ARG A 19 -10.48 -0.31 11.90
N LEU A 20 -9.65 -0.06 10.90
CA LEU A 20 -8.65 1.00 10.96
C LEU A 20 -9.32 2.38 11.05
N ARG A 21 -10.38 2.60 10.28
CA ARG A 21 -11.13 3.86 10.34
C ARG A 21 -11.80 4.05 11.70
N ARG A 22 -12.29 2.98 12.29
CA ARG A 22 -12.90 3.01 13.62
C ARG A 22 -11.89 3.44 14.69
N ASP A 23 -10.63 3.05 14.50
CA ASP A 23 -9.53 3.45 15.38
C ASP A 23 -8.96 4.83 15.00
N ARG A 24 -9.69 5.61 14.20
CA ARG A 24 -9.37 6.98 13.80
C ARG A 24 -8.17 7.13 12.89
N HIS A 25 -7.85 6.09 12.15
CA HIS A 25 -6.84 6.18 11.09
C HIS A 25 -7.48 6.64 9.79
N GLU A 26 -6.74 7.43 9.01
CA GLU A 26 -7.10 7.68 7.63
C GLU A 26 -6.56 6.54 6.77
N VAL A 27 -7.45 5.88 6.03
CA VAL A 27 -7.10 4.72 5.22
C VAL A 27 -7.22 5.07 3.74
N PHE A 28 -6.12 4.88 3.03
CA PHE A 28 -6.07 5.05 1.58
C PHE A 28 -5.90 3.67 0.95
N GLY A 29 -6.99 3.16 0.42
CA GLY A 29 -7.00 1.84 -0.21
C GLY A 29 -6.44 1.87 -1.61
N LEU A 30 -5.56 0.94 -1.93
CA LEU A 30 -4.96 0.73 -3.25
C LEU A 30 -5.21 -0.71 -3.69
N ASP A 31 -5.78 -0.89 -4.87
CA ASP A 31 -6.01 -2.20 -5.45
C ASP A 31 -6.14 -2.08 -6.96
N VAL A 32 -5.88 -3.15 -7.69
CA VAL A 32 -6.12 -3.21 -9.13
C VAL A 32 -7.61 -3.33 -9.45
N ALA A 33 -8.38 -3.84 -8.52
CA ALA A 33 -9.83 -3.98 -8.66
C ALA A 33 -10.56 -2.87 -7.88
N PRO A 34 -11.71 -2.39 -8.37
CA PRO A 34 -12.50 -1.42 -7.63
C PRO A 34 -13.12 -2.04 -6.38
N GLY A 35 -13.45 -1.22 -5.41
CA GLY A 35 -14.09 -1.63 -4.17
C GLY A 35 -14.46 -0.42 -3.33
N ALA A 36 -15.32 -0.63 -2.34
CA ALA A 36 -15.83 0.43 -1.48
C ALA A 36 -14.72 1.14 -0.69
N ASP A 37 -13.65 0.41 -0.36
CA ASP A 37 -12.53 0.94 0.41
C ASP A 37 -11.31 1.27 -0.44
N THR A 38 -11.44 1.22 -1.77
CA THR A 38 -10.35 1.45 -2.70
C THR A 38 -10.48 2.85 -3.30
N ALA A 39 -9.60 3.73 -2.87
CA ALA A 39 -9.54 5.10 -3.37
C ALA A 39 -8.65 5.22 -4.61
N ILE A 40 -7.65 4.34 -4.73
CA ILE A 40 -6.66 4.38 -5.80
C ILE A 40 -6.68 3.04 -6.53
N ILE A 41 -6.99 3.07 -7.81
CA ILE A 41 -6.98 1.86 -8.65
C ILE A 41 -5.66 1.81 -9.40
N GLY A 42 -4.89 0.76 -9.14
CA GLY A 42 -3.59 0.55 -9.75
C GLY A 42 -2.81 -0.54 -9.07
N SER A 43 -1.60 -0.79 -9.53
CA SER A 43 -0.74 -1.86 -9.05
C SER A 43 0.40 -1.33 -8.19
N VAL A 44 0.73 -2.06 -7.12
CA VAL A 44 1.93 -1.79 -6.32
C VAL A 44 3.21 -2.00 -7.13
N ALA A 45 3.14 -2.74 -8.24
CA ALA A 45 4.27 -2.91 -9.15
C ALA A 45 4.57 -1.62 -9.93
N ASP A 46 3.64 -0.68 -10.00
CA ASP A 46 3.83 0.62 -10.62
C ASP A 46 4.52 1.58 -9.64
N ARG A 47 5.83 1.69 -9.75
CA ARG A 47 6.64 2.52 -8.87
C ARG A 47 6.22 3.99 -8.86
N ARG A 48 5.91 4.56 -10.01
CA ARG A 48 5.50 5.95 -10.12
C ARG A 48 4.21 6.22 -9.36
N LEU A 49 3.27 5.27 -9.46
CA LEU A 49 2.01 5.35 -8.72
C LEU A 49 2.27 5.30 -7.21
N VAL A 50 3.07 4.36 -6.76
CA VAL A 50 3.40 4.21 -5.33
C VAL A 50 4.07 5.48 -4.80
N ASP A 51 5.07 6.00 -5.50
CA ASP A 51 5.78 7.21 -5.09
C ASP A 51 4.83 8.40 -5.01
N ARG A 52 3.96 8.55 -5.98
CA ARG A 52 2.98 9.64 -6.02
C ARG A 52 1.98 9.54 -4.85
N VAL A 53 1.49 8.35 -4.56
CA VAL A 53 0.55 8.14 -3.44
C VAL A 53 1.20 8.52 -2.12
N PHE A 54 2.44 8.09 -1.88
CA PHE A 54 3.16 8.47 -0.67
C PHE A 54 3.31 9.98 -0.55
N ALA A 55 3.68 10.65 -1.65
CA ALA A 55 3.88 12.10 -1.65
C ALA A 55 2.57 12.86 -1.48
N GLU A 56 1.54 12.51 -2.23
CA GLU A 56 0.27 13.25 -2.26
C GLU A 56 -0.57 13.02 -1.01
N ARG A 57 -0.53 11.81 -0.46
CA ARG A 57 -1.37 11.44 0.68
C ARG A 57 -0.67 11.53 2.03
N GLY A 58 0.63 11.78 2.02
CA GLY A 58 1.40 11.87 3.26
C GLY A 58 1.38 10.57 4.05
N ILE A 59 1.58 9.45 3.38
CA ILE A 59 1.49 8.12 4.00
C ILE A 59 2.51 7.96 5.12
N GLU A 60 2.05 7.48 6.26
CA GLU A 60 2.87 7.27 7.46
C GLU A 60 3.12 5.79 7.75
N ALA A 61 2.20 4.92 7.32
CA ALA A 61 2.31 3.49 7.53
C ALA A 61 1.70 2.73 6.36
N VAL A 62 2.14 1.50 6.15
CA VAL A 62 1.64 0.64 5.08
C VAL A 62 1.19 -0.68 5.68
N ILE A 63 0.00 -1.12 5.28
CA ILE A 63 -0.45 -2.50 5.50
C ILE A 63 -0.57 -3.12 4.11
N HIS A 64 0.30 -4.08 3.83
CA HIS A 64 0.41 -4.70 2.51
C HIS A 64 -0.37 -6.02 2.47
N ALA A 65 -1.67 -5.92 2.17
CA ALA A 65 -2.54 -7.09 1.99
C ALA A 65 -2.72 -7.46 0.51
N GLY A 66 -2.03 -6.76 -0.39
CA GLY A 66 -2.18 -6.90 -1.84
C GLY A 66 -1.21 -7.86 -2.51
N ALA A 67 -0.40 -8.60 -1.75
CA ALA A 67 0.50 -9.58 -2.32
C ALA A 67 -0.27 -10.77 -2.88
N LEU A 68 0.16 -11.29 -4.03
CA LEU A 68 -0.39 -12.52 -4.57
C LEU A 68 0.10 -13.70 -3.76
N HIS A 69 -0.75 -14.68 -3.57
CA HIS A 69 -0.42 -15.86 -2.76
C HIS A 69 -0.80 -17.15 -3.49
N LYS A 70 -0.50 -18.29 -2.86
CA LYS A 70 -0.61 -19.59 -3.49
C LYS A 70 -1.92 -19.87 -4.26
N PRO A 71 -3.11 -19.50 -3.77
CA PRO A 71 -4.34 -19.68 -4.55
C PRO A 71 -4.40 -18.93 -5.87
N ASP A 72 -3.57 -17.89 -6.03
CA ASP A 72 -3.54 -17.08 -7.25
C ASP A 72 -2.71 -17.69 -8.38
N ILE A 73 -1.96 -18.77 -8.12
CA ILE A 73 -1.09 -19.41 -9.13
C ILE A 73 -1.87 -19.82 -10.38
N ALA A 74 -3.10 -20.30 -10.19
CA ALA A 74 -3.95 -20.72 -11.31
C ALA A 74 -4.51 -19.53 -12.11
N ARG A 75 -4.54 -18.33 -11.52
CA ARG A 75 -5.14 -17.14 -12.13
C ARG A 75 -4.14 -16.24 -12.83
N TYR A 76 -2.90 -16.19 -12.33
CA TYR A 76 -1.92 -15.21 -12.76
C TYR A 76 -0.65 -15.87 -13.27
N PRO A 77 -0.01 -15.30 -14.31
CA PRO A 77 1.26 -15.81 -14.78
C PRO A 77 2.36 -15.58 -13.73
N LYS A 78 3.43 -16.35 -13.83
CA LYS A 78 4.58 -16.24 -12.92
C LYS A 78 5.12 -14.81 -12.82
N GLN A 79 5.13 -14.09 -13.95
CA GLN A 79 5.62 -12.72 -13.97
C GLN A 79 4.77 -11.80 -13.09
N ALA A 80 3.46 -12.01 -13.04
CA ALA A 80 2.58 -11.23 -12.16
C ALA A 80 2.94 -11.45 -10.68
N PHE A 81 3.31 -12.67 -10.29
CA PHE A 81 3.78 -12.94 -8.92
C PHE A 81 5.07 -12.19 -8.62
N LEU A 82 6.02 -12.17 -9.57
CA LEU A 82 7.26 -11.41 -9.39
C LEU A 82 6.99 -9.92 -9.32
N ASP A 83 6.15 -9.40 -10.19
CA ASP A 83 5.85 -7.96 -10.24
C ASP A 83 5.15 -7.48 -8.97
N VAL A 84 4.18 -8.22 -8.49
CA VAL A 84 3.41 -7.83 -7.29
C VAL A 84 4.16 -8.18 -6.01
N ASN A 85 4.64 -9.41 -5.88
CA ASN A 85 5.22 -9.89 -4.62
C ASN A 85 6.66 -9.42 -4.39
N VAL A 86 7.42 -9.21 -5.45
CA VAL A 86 8.82 -8.77 -5.33
C VAL A 86 8.95 -7.29 -5.66
N ALA A 87 8.66 -6.90 -6.90
CA ALA A 87 8.81 -5.51 -7.31
C ALA A 87 7.86 -4.58 -6.58
N GLY A 88 6.61 -4.99 -6.38
CA GLY A 88 5.63 -4.21 -5.63
C GLY A 88 6.03 -3.99 -4.17
N THR A 89 6.47 -5.06 -3.50
CA THR A 89 6.94 -4.96 -2.11
C THR A 89 8.18 -4.07 -2.03
N LEU A 90 9.11 -4.20 -2.96
CA LEU A 90 10.30 -3.35 -3.01
C LEU A 90 9.91 -1.88 -3.19
N ASN A 91 8.98 -1.58 -4.08
CA ASN A 91 8.48 -0.22 -4.29
C ASN A 91 7.92 0.39 -3.01
N LEU A 92 7.15 -0.38 -2.26
CA LEU A 92 6.58 0.06 -0.99
C LEU A 92 7.67 0.30 0.06
N LEU A 93 8.64 -0.62 0.16
CA LEU A 93 9.74 -0.49 1.11
C LEU A 93 10.61 0.72 0.80
N GLU A 94 10.94 0.96 -0.46
CA GLU A 94 11.73 2.12 -0.87
C GLU A 94 10.99 3.43 -0.61
N ALA A 95 9.69 3.48 -0.90
CA ALA A 95 8.88 4.66 -0.64
C ALA A 95 8.77 4.94 0.86
N ALA A 96 8.57 3.90 1.67
CA ALA A 96 8.52 4.02 3.13
C ALA A 96 9.85 4.49 3.69
N ALA A 97 10.97 3.98 3.16
CA ALA A 97 12.31 4.39 3.58
C ALA A 97 12.57 5.87 3.26
N ARG A 98 12.18 6.34 2.09
CA ARG A 98 12.30 7.77 1.73
C ARG A 98 11.46 8.64 2.65
N ARG A 99 10.24 8.20 2.99
CA ARG A 99 9.37 8.93 3.91
C ARG A 99 10.00 9.03 5.30
N ALA A 100 10.55 7.94 5.81
CA ALA A 100 11.21 7.90 7.11
C ALA A 100 12.45 8.83 7.13
N SER A 101 13.26 8.81 6.07
CA SER A 101 14.42 9.70 5.93
C SER A 101 14.00 11.17 5.95
N ALA A 102 12.96 11.53 5.20
CA ALA A 102 12.46 12.90 5.18
C ALA A 102 11.97 13.34 6.56
N ALA A 103 11.23 12.45 7.26
CA ALA A 103 10.76 12.72 8.61
C ALA A 103 11.91 12.87 9.61
N SER A 104 12.95 12.02 9.49
CA SER A 104 14.15 12.09 10.34
C SER A 104 14.93 13.39 10.14
N SER A 105 14.86 13.98 8.94
CA SER A 105 15.52 15.27 8.66
C SER A 105 14.72 16.46 9.16
N SER A 106 13.49 16.27 9.61
CA SER A 106 12.66 17.34 10.14
C SER A 106 13.17 17.80 11.50
N PRO A 107 13.21 19.12 11.77
CA PRO A 107 13.57 19.61 13.10
C PRO A 107 12.76 19.02 14.25
N ARG A 108 11.50 18.68 13.99
CA ARG A 108 10.63 18.04 14.99
C ARG A 108 11.13 16.68 15.43
N GLN A 109 11.79 15.97 14.55
CA GLN A 109 12.30 14.64 14.85
C GLN A 109 13.59 14.66 15.67
N LEU A 110 14.26 15.79 15.71
CA LEU A 110 15.50 15.97 16.47
C LEU A 110 15.26 16.26 17.94
N ARG A 111 14.02 16.46 18.34
CA ARG A 111 13.65 16.68 19.74
C ARG A 111 13.37 15.35 20.43
#